data_5550d30af5626007a864ccf798338e4f
#
_entry.id   5550d30af5626007a864ccf798338e4f
#
_cell.length_a   1.000
_cell.length_b   1.000
_cell.length_c   1.000
_cell.angle_alpha   90.00
_cell.angle_beta   90.00
_cell.angle_gamma   90.00
#
_symmetry.space_group_name_H-M   'P 1'
#
loop_
_entity.id
_entity.type
_entity.pdbx_description
1 polymer ?
#
loop_
_entity_poly.entity_id
_entity_poly.type
_entity_poly.pdbx_seq_one_letter_code
_entity_poly.pdbx_strand_id
1 'polypeptide(L)'
;MTSEFAIAVHALVYLHHRGDAAASETLAENVCTNPVCIRRVMGKLKKAGMIETKEGLGGGYRLAQDADKVNLREICAALKMEPVKSSWHSGNADKPCMIACGMAGIMDGIVADMNEECRRYLQGITIAAIEKKIFKNT
;
A
#
# COMPACT_ATOMS: atom_id res chain seq x y z
N MET A 1 -7.30 5.99 1.39
CA MET A 1 -5.94 5.43 1.61
C MET A 1 -5.84 4.99 3.05
N THR A 2 -5.32 3.81 3.30
CA THR A 2 -5.24 3.26 4.64
C THR A 2 -3.89 3.56 5.30
N SER A 3 -3.85 3.49 6.63
CA SER A 3 -2.59 3.61 7.38
C SER A 3 -1.62 2.47 7.02
N GLU A 4 -2.13 1.27 6.75
CA GLU A 4 -1.27 0.15 6.34
C GLU A 4 -0.52 0.45 5.04
N PHE A 5 -1.17 1.11 4.08
CA PHE A 5 -0.51 1.50 2.83
C PHE A 5 0.65 2.46 3.09
N ALA A 6 0.42 3.49 3.89
CA ALA A 6 1.46 4.45 4.24
C ALA A 6 2.61 3.77 4.98
N ILE A 7 2.30 2.89 5.93
CA ILE A 7 3.30 2.11 6.67
C ILE A 7 4.12 1.25 5.71
N ALA A 8 3.47 0.55 4.79
CA ALA A 8 4.14 -0.33 3.82
C ALA A 8 5.11 0.45 2.93
N VAL A 9 4.66 1.56 2.36
CA VAL A 9 5.50 2.39 1.49
C VAL A 9 6.69 2.93 2.26
N HIS A 10 6.46 3.48 3.45
CA HIS A 10 7.52 4.03 4.30
C HIS A 10 8.56 2.96 4.66
N ALA A 11 8.10 1.79 5.11
CA ALA A 11 8.99 0.70 5.50
C ALA A 11 9.85 0.22 4.32
N LEU A 12 9.27 0.09 3.13
CA LEU A 12 10.03 -0.33 1.95
C LEU A 12 11.05 0.71 1.51
N VAL A 13 10.71 2.00 1.59
CA VAL A 13 11.67 3.08 1.30
C VAL A 13 12.83 3.05 2.29
N TYR A 14 12.53 2.87 3.58
CA TYR A 14 13.56 2.78 4.61
C TYR A 14 14.49 1.58 4.37
N LEU A 15 13.94 0.41 4.07
CA LEU A 15 14.74 -0.79 3.78
C LEU A 15 15.63 -0.60 2.55
N HIS A 16 15.08 0.03 1.51
CA HIS A 16 15.86 0.34 0.30
C HIS A 16 17.03 1.28 0.61
N HIS A 17 16.76 2.35 1.33
CA HIS A 17 17.80 3.33 1.67
C HIS A 17 18.87 2.73 2.58
N ARG A 18 18.47 1.95 3.57
CA ARG A 18 19.38 1.30 4.50
C ARG A 18 20.28 0.26 3.81
N GLY A 19 19.76 -0.45 2.81
CA GLY A 19 20.51 -1.46 2.06
C GLY A 19 20.74 -2.76 2.80
N ASP A 20 20.17 -2.93 3.99
CA ASP A 20 20.31 -4.14 4.81
C ASP A 20 19.02 -4.41 5.57
N ALA A 21 18.97 -5.57 6.24
CA ALA A 21 17.80 -5.96 7.02
C ALA A 21 17.58 -5.06 8.22
N ALA A 22 16.33 -4.88 8.60
CA ALA A 22 15.94 -4.12 9.79
C ALA A 22 14.88 -4.89 10.57
N ALA A 23 15.03 -4.90 11.89
CA ALA A 23 14.08 -5.51 12.81
C ALA A 23 12.76 -4.72 12.84
N SER A 24 11.67 -5.37 13.26
CA SER A 24 10.38 -4.71 13.39
C SER A 24 10.40 -3.50 14.32
N GLU A 25 11.21 -3.54 15.38
CA GLU A 25 11.38 -2.42 16.31
C GLU A 25 12.03 -1.22 15.63
N THR A 26 13.06 -1.46 14.83
CA THR A 26 13.75 -0.40 14.08
C THR A 26 12.81 0.25 13.05
N LEU A 27 12.05 -0.54 12.33
CA LEU A 27 11.05 -0.03 11.38
C LEU A 27 9.97 0.75 12.11
N ALA A 28 9.47 0.23 13.23
CA ALA A 28 8.41 0.88 14.02
C ALA A 28 8.85 2.26 14.52
N GLU A 29 10.11 2.38 14.95
CA GLU A 29 10.67 3.65 15.39
C GLU A 29 10.72 4.66 14.24
N ASN A 30 11.22 4.25 13.08
CA ASN A 30 11.35 5.15 11.93
C ASN A 30 9.98 5.55 11.36
N VAL A 31 9.06 4.62 11.28
CA VAL A 31 7.70 4.87 10.77
C VAL A 31 6.83 5.61 11.79
N CYS A 32 7.20 5.61 13.05
CA CYS A 32 6.44 6.17 14.16
C CYS A 32 5.13 5.41 14.41
N THR A 33 5.26 4.10 14.49
CA THR A 33 4.15 3.19 14.81
C THR A 33 4.65 2.11 15.77
N ASN A 34 3.82 1.13 16.09
CA ASN A 34 4.24 0.04 16.99
C ASN A 34 4.69 -1.19 16.20
N PRO A 35 5.52 -2.07 16.80
CA PRO A 35 6.03 -3.26 16.11
C PRO A 35 4.94 -4.24 15.67
N VAL A 36 3.79 -4.28 16.34
CA VAL A 36 2.67 -5.15 15.94
C VAL A 36 2.11 -4.74 14.59
N CYS A 37 1.93 -3.44 14.37
CA CYS A 37 1.49 -2.91 13.07
C CYS A 37 2.51 -3.22 11.98
N ILE A 38 3.79 -3.07 12.28
CA ILE A 38 4.87 -3.40 11.34
C ILE A 38 4.79 -4.89 10.96
N ARG A 39 4.72 -5.80 11.94
CA ARG A 39 4.69 -7.24 11.66
C ARG A 39 3.48 -7.62 10.82
N ARG A 40 2.32 -7.01 11.07
CA ARG A 40 1.09 -7.27 10.28
C ARG A 40 1.28 -6.85 8.83
N VAL A 41 1.78 -5.64 8.59
CA VAL A 41 2.00 -5.11 7.26
C VAL A 41 3.09 -5.90 6.52
N MET A 42 4.21 -6.16 7.19
CA MET A 42 5.32 -6.90 6.59
C MET A 42 4.94 -8.34 6.26
N GLY A 43 4.05 -8.94 7.06
CA GLY A 43 3.52 -10.28 6.75
C GLY A 43 2.77 -10.31 5.42
N LYS A 44 1.99 -9.28 5.12
CA LYS A 44 1.28 -9.16 3.84
C LYS A 44 2.24 -8.94 2.68
N LEU A 45 3.26 -8.11 2.87
CA LEU A 45 4.28 -7.86 1.84
C LEU A 45 5.14 -9.09 1.58
N LYS A 46 5.43 -9.88 2.63
CA LYS A 46 6.17 -11.13 2.49
C LYS A 46 5.39 -12.14 1.65
N LYS A 47 4.10 -12.30 1.89
CA LYS A 47 3.24 -13.17 1.08
C LYS A 47 3.23 -12.78 -0.39
N ALA A 48 3.37 -11.51 -0.68
CA ALA A 48 3.43 -10.99 -2.06
C ALA A 48 4.83 -11.07 -2.68
N GLY A 49 5.82 -11.55 -1.93
CA GLY A 49 7.19 -11.69 -2.43
C GLY A 49 7.99 -10.40 -2.50
N MET A 50 7.53 -9.33 -1.87
CA MET A 50 8.22 -8.04 -1.89
C MET A 50 9.34 -7.94 -0.87
N ILE A 51 9.21 -8.66 0.22
CA ILE A 51 10.22 -8.72 1.27
C ILE A 51 10.47 -10.16 1.67
N GLU A 52 11.61 -10.38 2.32
CA GLU A 52 11.96 -11.63 2.95
C GLU A 52 12.50 -11.38 4.34
N THR A 53 12.60 -12.43 5.16
CA THR A 53 13.15 -12.35 6.51
C THR A 53 14.54 -12.95 6.54
N LYS A 54 15.42 -12.32 7.32
CA LYS A 54 16.76 -12.81 7.63
C LYS A 54 16.81 -13.13 9.12
N GLU A 55 17.21 -14.32 9.48
CA GLU A 55 17.31 -14.74 10.87
C GLU A 55 18.66 -14.40 11.48
N GLY A 56 18.74 -14.43 12.83
CA GLY A 56 19.95 -14.24 13.58
C GLY A 56 20.29 -12.79 13.89
N LEU A 57 21.52 -12.56 14.29
CA LEU A 57 22.04 -11.24 14.64
C LEU A 57 22.08 -10.35 13.41
N GLY A 58 21.56 -9.14 13.51
CA GLY A 58 21.44 -8.25 12.37
C GLY A 58 20.32 -8.64 11.41
N GLY A 59 19.45 -9.59 11.81
CA GLY A 59 18.32 -10.05 11.02
C GLY A 59 17.12 -9.11 11.07
N GLY A 60 16.07 -9.53 10.42
CA GLY A 60 14.82 -8.81 10.30
C GLY A 60 14.28 -8.90 8.90
N TYR A 61 13.62 -7.83 8.44
CA TYR A 61 13.05 -7.74 7.10
C TYR A 61 14.03 -7.09 6.13
N ARG A 62 14.06 -7.57 4.91
CA ARG A 62 14.81 -6.94 3.82
C ARG A 62 14.04 -7.06 2.51
N LEU A 63 14.39 -6.23 1.53
CA LEU A 63 13.76 -6.31 0.21
C LEU A 63 14.12 -7.61 -0.47
N ALA A 64 13.12 -8.25 -1.08
CA ALA A 64 13.31 -9.45 -1.90
C ALA A 64 13.42 -9.12 -3.39
N GLN A 65 13.12 -7.88 -3.78
CA GLN A 65 13.14 -7.40 -5.16
C GLN A 65 13.84 -6.05 -5.22
N ASP A 66 14.31 -5.67 -6.41
CA ASP A 66 14.86 -4.34 -6.64
C ASP A 66 13.79 -3.28 -6.42
N ALA A 67 14.13 -2.21 -5.72
CA ALA A 67 13.21 -1.11 -5.43
C ALA A 67 12.70 -0.41 -6.69
N ASP A 68 13.44 -0.50 -7.80
CA ASP A 68 13.01 0.00 -9.11
C ASP A 68 11.85 -0.80 -9.70
N LYS A 69 11.64 -2.02 -9.24
CA LYS A 69 10.63 -2.95 -9.75
C LYS A 69 9.41 -3.05 -8.85
N VAL A 70 9.44 -2.44 -7.67
CA VAL A 70 8.31 -2.44 -6.74
C VAL A 70 7.58 -1.10 -6.88
N ASN A 71 6.37 -1.15 -7.46
CA ASN A 71 5.56 0.05 -7.61
C ASN A 71 4.39 0.06 -6.60
N LEU A 72 3.78 1.23 -6.44
CA LEU A 72 2.73 1.42 -5.44
C LEU A 72 1.46 0.65 -5.77
N ARG A 73 1.20 0.33 -7.04
CA ARG A 73 0.06 -0.50 -7.44
C ARG A 73 0.19 -1.92 -6.87
N GLU A 74 1.39 -2.49 -6.95
CA GLU A 74 1.66 -3.82 -6.41
C GLU A 74 1.51 -3.84 -4.88
N ILE A 75 1.88 -2.76 -4.21
CA ILE A 75 1.71 -2.63 -2.76
C ILE A 75 0.22 -2.61 -2.40
N CYS A 76 -0.60 -1.86 -3.14
CA CYS A 76 -2.05 -1.88 -2.97
C CYS A 76 -2.61 -3.30 -3.11
N ALA A 77 -2.17 -4.03 -4.13
CA ALA A 77 -2.61 -5.40 -4.37
C ALA A 77 -2.20 -6.33 -3.23
N ALA A 78 -0.97 -6.19 -2.74
CA ALA A 78 -0.46 -6.99 -1.62
C ALA A 78 -1.27 -6.77 -0.34
N LEU A 79 -1.70 -5.55 -0.10
CA LEU A 79 -2.51 -5.19 1.07
C LEU A 79 -4.00 -5.40 0.85
N LYS A 80 -4.41 -5.79 -0.36
CA LYS A 80 -5.81 -5.91 -0.78
C LYS A 80 -6.56 -4.60 -0.52
N MET A 81 -5.92 -3.47 -0.79
CA MET A 81 -6.48 -2.14 -0.58
C MET A 81 -7.06 -1.59 -1.87
N GLU A 82 -8.26 -1.05 -1.79
CA GLU A 82 -8.83 -0.24 -2.86
C GLU A 82 -8.57 1.24 -2.54
N PRO A 83 -7.99 2.02 -3.46
CA PRO A 83 -7.71 3.44 -3.21
C PRO A 83 -8.97 4.25 -2.86
N VAL A 84 -10.08 3.96 -3.51
CA VAL A 84 -11.34 4.65 -3.27
C VAL A 84 -12.38 3.65 -2.80
N LYS A 85 -13.01 3.92 -1.66
CA LYS A 85 -14.11 3.12 -1.13
C LYS A 85 -15.36 3.96 -1.00
N SER A 86 -16.49 3.38 -1.40
CA SER A 86 -17.81 3.93 -1.08
C SER A 86 -18.31 3.25 0.19
N SER A 87 -18.72 4.03 1.19
CA SER A 87 -19.21 3.51 2.47
C SER A 87 -20.73 3.45 2.54
N TRP A 88 -21.43 4.07 1.59
CA TRP A 88 -22.89 4.17 1.63
C TRP A 88 -23.44 4.31 0.22
N HIS A 89 -24.60 3.68 -0.02
CA HIS A 89 -25.33 3.78 -1.28
C HIS A 89 -26.63 4.54 -1.05
N SER A 90 -26.91 5.51 -1.91
CA SER A 90 -28.21 6.20 -1.92
C SER A 90 -29.27 5.36 -2.63
N GLY A 91 -30.52 5.65 -2.33
CA GLY A 91 -31.67 5.00 -2.96
C GLY A 91 -31.84 3.56 -2.51
N ASN A 92 -32.63 2.82 -3.28
CA ASN A 92 -32.92 1.41 -3.02
C ASN A 92 -33.42 0.78 -4.31
N ALA A 93 -32.90 -0.41 -4.65
CA ALA A 93 -33.26 -1.15 -5.85
C ALA A 93 -34.77 -1.49 -5.94
N ASP A 94 -35.46 -1.56 -4.80
CA ASP A 94 -36.91 -1.88 -4.73
C ASP A 94 -37.81 -0.65 -4.88
N LYS A 95 -37.24 0.55 -4.96
CA LYS A 95 -38.06 1.75 -5.18
C LYS A 95 -38.59 1.83 -6.61
N PRO A 96 -39.83 2.31 -6.82
CA PRO A 96 -40.37 2.44 -8.16
C PRO A 96 -39.73 3.57 -8.98
N CYS A 97 -39.14 4.54 -8.33
CA CYS A 97 -38.43 5.63 -9.01
C CYS A 97 -37.12 5.10 -9.63
N MET A 98 -36.95 5.30 -10.93
CA MET A 98 -35.76 4.81 -11.63
C MET A 98 -34.47 5.44 -11.12
N ILE A 99 -34.51 6.69 -10.66
CA ILE A 99 -33.35 7.33 -10.07
C ILE A 99 -32.98 6.63 -8.76
N ALA A 100 -33.96 6.45 -7.87
CA ALA A 100 -33.71 5.81 -6.57
C ALA A 100 -33.23 4.37 -6.69
N CYS A 101 -33.69 3.61 -7.69
CA CYS A 101 -33.25 2.23 -7.88
C CYS A 101 -31.95 2.10 -8.69
N GLY A 102 -31.59 3.11 -9.50
CA GLY A 102 -30.44 3.04 -10.38
C GLY A 102 -29.17 3.69 -9.89
N MET A 103 -29.26 4.59 -8.88
CA MET A 103 -28.10 5.40 -8.46
C MET A 103 -26.95 4.57 -7.90
N ALA A 104 -27.23 3.56 -7.09
CA ALA A 104 -26.19 2.75 -6.48
C ALA A 104 -25.28 2.09 -7.53
N GLY A 105 -25.87 1.52 -8.56
CA GLY A 105 -25.11 0.90 -9.65
C GLY A 105 -24.25 1.90 -10.44
N ILE A 106 -24.81 3.10 -10.68
CA ILE A 106 -24.05 4.18 -11.35
C ILE A 106 -22.86 4.62 -10.51
N MET A 107 -23.06 4.84 -9.20
CA MET A 107 -21.99 5.24 -8.32
C MET A 107 -20.91 4.14 -8.17
N ASP A 108 -21.31 2.87 -8.14
CA ASP A 108 -20.36 1.76 -8.12
C ASP A 108 -19.47 1.77 -9.37
N GLY A 109 -20.04 2.05 -10.52
CA GLY A 109 -19.30 2.17 -11.77
C GLY A 109 -18.29 3.32 -11.73
N ILE A 110 -18.68 4.47 -11.18
CA ILE A 110 -17.80 5.62 -11.03
C ILE A 110 -16.66 5.29 -10.08
N VAL A 111 -16.94 4.66 -8.94
CA VAL A 111 -15.91 4.25 -7.98
C VAL A 111 -14.94 3.25 -8.60
N ALA A 112 -15.45 2.28 -9.37
CA ALA A 112 -14.62 1.31 -10.07
C ALA A 112 -13.67 1.99 -11.07
N ASP A 113 -14.15 2.98 -11.82
CA ASP A 113 -13.35 3.74 -12.77
C ASP A 113 -12.29 4.59 -12.04
N MET A 114 -12.67 5.22 -10.94
CA MET A 114 -11.74 5.99 -10.10
C MET A 114 -10.62 5.09 -9.56
N ASN A 115 -10.96 3.89 -9.10
CA ASN A 115 -9.97 2.93 -8.60
C ASN A 115 -9.00 2.52 -9.70
N GLU A 116 -9.48 2.29 -10.92
CA GLU A 116 -8.59 1.93 -12.03
C GLU A 116 -7.66 3.08 -12.41
N GLU A 117 -8.16 4.32 -12.43
CA GLU A 117 -7.30 5.48 -12.66
C GLU A 117 -6.27 5.67 -11.55
N CYS A 118 -6.65 5.46 -10.28
CA CYS A 118 -5.71 5.49 -9.16
C CYS A 118 -4.63 4.43 -9.31
N ARG A 119 -5.00 3.19 -9.67
CA ARG A 119 -4.02 2.11 -9.86
C ARG A 119 -3.05 2.42 -11.00
N ARG A 120 -3.53 3.01 -12.08
CA ARG A 120 -2.70 3.41 -13.22
C ARG A 120 -1.68 4.46 -12.79
N TYR A 121 -2.11 5.44 -12.02
CA TYR A 121 -1.22 6.46 -11.45
C TYR A 121 -0.16 5.83 -10.53
N LEU A 122 -0.58 4.97 -9.62
CA LEU A 122 0.31 4.31 -8.65
C LEU A 122 1.32 3.39 -9.32
N GLN A 123 0.98 2.79 -10.45
CA GLN A 123 1.87 1.91 -11.22
C GLN A 123 3.13 2.63 -11.70
N GLY A 124 3.06 3.95 -11.91
CA GLY A 124 4.19 4.76 -12.34
C GLY A 124 5.11 5.21 -11.22
N ILE A 125 4.81 4.87 -9.97
CA ILE A 125 5.60 5.31 -8.80
C ILE A 125 6.27 4.09 -8.17
N THR A 126 7.60 4.08 -8.17
CA THR A 126 8.39 3.00 -7.56
C THR A 126 8.95 3.43 -6.20
N ILE A 127 9.33 2.45 -5.41
CA ILE A 127 9.99 2.69 -4.11
C ILE A 127 11.31 3.46 -4.31
N ALA A 128 12.08 3.10 -5.33
CA ALA A 128 13.33 3.80 -5.64
C ALA A 128 13.08 5.26 -6.01
N ALA A 129 11.99 5.56 -6.75
CA ALA A 129 11.65 6.92 -7.13
C ALA A 129 11.29 7.79 -5.92
N ILE A 130 10.61 7.21 -4.93
CA ILE A 130 10.26 7.92 -3.69
C ILE A 130 11.53 8.26 -2.91
N GLU A 131 12.43 7.30 -2.74
CA GLU A 131 13.70 7.51 -2.04
C GLU A 131 14.49 8.63 -2.72
N LYS A 132 14.59 8.63 -4.04
CA LYS A 132 15.26 9.71 -4.79
C LYS A 132 14.65 11.08 -4.54
N LYS A 133 13.32 11.17 -4.44
CA LYS A 133 12.63 12.43 -4.14
C LYS A 133 12.99 12.97 -2.76
N ILE A 134 13.13 12.09 -1.77
CA ILE A 134 13.48 12.47 -0.40
C ILE A 134 14.88 13.05 -0.36
N PHE A 135 15.82 12.48 -1.08
CA PHE A 135 17.23 12.86 -1.06
C PHE A 135 17.65 13.80 -2.19
N LYS A 136 16.73 14.26 -3.00
CA LYS A 136 17.01 15.10 -4.17
C LYS A 136 17.70 16.44 -3.81
N ASN A 137 17.45 16.98 -2.62
CA ASN A 137 17.95 18.28 -2.17
C ASN A 137 19.09 18.17 -1.16
N THR A 138 19.70 17.02 -1.02
CA THR A 138 20.83 16.80 -0.10
C THR A 138 22.19 16.84 -0.78
#